data_1aaccb655b9cfdc45979d4e9f963e440
#
_entry.id   1aaccb655b9cfdc45979d4e9f963e440
#
_cell.length_a   1.000
_cell.length_b   1.000
_cell.length_c   1.000
_cell.angle_alpha   90.00
_cell.angle_beta   90.00
_cell.angle_gamma   90.00
#
_symmetry.space_group_name_H-M   'P 1'
#
loop_
_entity.id
_entity.type
_entity.pdbx_description
1 polymer ?
#
loop_
_entity_poly.entity_id
_entity_poly.type
_entity_poly.pdbx_seq_one_letter_code
_entity_poly.pdbx_strand_id
1 'polypeptide(L)'
;MELMQMIKGITFAPFSRRGKLDTKAARASLRNLKKLTGANLIILVPNGLHETPQSETIARETQANATDEEFLSIIEYAHSLGLSVALKPTVNCMNGTWRAHISFFDKDVPCEPKWSNWFASYTAFQLHY
;
A
#
# COMPACT_ATOMS: atom_id res chain seq x y z
N MET A 1 20.58 3.53 29.74
CA MET A 1 19.31 4.09 29.25
C MET A 1 19.46 4.30 27.76
N GLU A 2 18.83 3.45 26.98
CA GLU A 2 18.83 3.59 25.52
C GLU A 2 17.98 4.83 25.17
N LEU A 3 18.61 5.85 24.60
CA LEU A 3 17.88 7.01 24.11
C LEU A 3 16.98 6.54 22.96
N MET A 4 15.68 6.61 23.15
CA MET A 4 14.72 6.34 22.08
C MET A 4 15.06 7.26 20.90
N GLN A 5 15.50 6.67 19.80
CA GLN A 5 15.77 7.43 18.58
C GLN A 5 14.45 8.03 18.06
N MET A 6 14.44 9.33 17.82
CA MET A 6 13.28 10.01 17.24
C MET A 6 12.96 9.41 15.87
N ILE A 7 11.73 8.97 15.68
CA ILE A 7 11.23 8.47 14.40
C ILE A 7 10.95 9.66 13.48
N LYS A 8 11.65 9.69 12.34
CA LYS A 8 11.45 10.64 11.24
C LYS A 8 10.95 9.87 10.03
N GLY A 9 9.64 9.64 9.99
CA GLY A 9 8.99 8.81 8.99
C GLY A 9 8.43 9.61 7.82
N ILE A 10 8.60 9.09 6.60
CA ILE A 10 8.02 9.65 5.38
C ILE A 10 7.33 8.54 4.59
N THR A 11 6.14 8.84 4.06
CA THR A 11 5.44 7.93 3.17
C THR A 11 6.05 7.97 1.78
N PHE A 12 6.47 6.80 1.31
CA PHE A 12 6.91 6.56 -0.07
C PHE A 12 5.86 5.71 -0.77
N ALA A 13 4.89 6.36 -1.38
CA ALA A 13 3.70 5.74 -1.97
C ALA A 13 3.54 6.14 -3.46
N PRO A 14 4.38 5.61 -4.36
CA PRO A 14 4.30 5.97 -5.77
C PRO A 14 3.08 5.38 -6.48
N PHE A 15 2.28 4.50 -5.84
CA PHE A 15 1.18 3.76 -6.47
C PHE A 15 1.58 3.15 -7.82
N SER A 16 2.73 2.50 -7.81
CA SER A 16 3.38 1.99 -9.01
C SER A 16 2.61 0.83 -9.62
N ARG A 17 2.53 0.84 -10.95
CA ARG A 17 2.15 -0.35 -11.70
C ARG A 17 3.25 -1.39 -11.64
N ARG A 18 2.90 -2.63 -11.97
CA ARG A 18 3.83 -3.76 -12.06
C ARG A 18 5.08 -3.39 -12.88
N GLY A 19 6.24 -3.77 -12.39
CA GLY A 19 7.54 -3.51 -13.01
C GLY A 19 8.08 -2.09 -12.81
N LYS A 20 7.50 -1.28 -11.90
CA LYS A 20 7.93 0.11 -11.68
C LYS A 20 8.54 0.39 -10.32
N LEU A 21 8.16 -0.36 -9.29
CA LEU A 21 8.61 -0.08 -7.92
C LEU A 21 10.09 -0.45 -7.70
N ASP A 22 10.60 -1.47 -8.40
CA ASP A 22 11.99 -1.93 -8.29
C ASP A 22 12.85 -1.48 -9.49
N THR A 23 12.72 -0.25 -9.93
CA THR A 23 13.55 0.33 -10.98
C THR A 23 14.71 1.16 -10.42
N LYS A 24 15.73 1.40 -11.24
CA LYS A 24 16.81 2.34 -10.90
C LYS A 24 16.26 3.71 -10.51
N ALA A 25 15.18 4.16 -11.18
CA ALA A 25 14.53 5.45 -10.90
C ALA A 25 13.85 5.43 -9.52
N ALA A 26 13.12 4.36 -9.17
CA ALA A 26 12.49 4.21 -7.85
C ALA A 26 13.53 4.20 -6.73
N ARG A 27 14.62 3.43 -6.90
CA ARG A 27 15.74 3.39 -5.95
C ARG A 27 16.45 4.75 -5.81
N ALA A 28 16.64 5.46 -6.93
CA ALA A 28 17.19 6.82 -6.88
C ALA A 28 16.28 7.80 -6.14
N SER A 29 14.97 7.71 -6.36
CA SER A 29 13.98 8.53 -5.65
C SER A 29 14.00 8.27 -4.16
N LEU A 30 14.06 7.01 -3.73
CA LEU A 30 14.14 6.65 -2.31
C LEU A 30 15.45 7.16 -1.66
N ARG A 31 16.57 7.00 -2.33
CA ARG A 31 17.87 7.54 -1.86
C ARG A 31 17.83 9.05 -1.72
N ASN A 32 17.26 9.76 -2.70
CA ASN A 32 17.11 11.20 -2.68
C ASN A 32 16.18 11.65 -1.54
N LEU A 33 15.06 10.94 -1.34
CA LEU A 33 14.16 11.20 -0.22
C LEU A 33 14.94 11.19 1.10
N LYS A 34 15.69 10.12 1.38
CA LYS A 34 16.51 10.04 2.60
C LYS A 34 17.50 11.20 2.70
N LYS A 35 18.22 11.49 1.60
CA LYS A 35 19.24 12.57 1.58
C LYS A 35 18.66 13.95 1.87
N LEU A 36 17.49 14.24 1.30
CA LEU A 36 16.86 15.56 1.42
C LEU A 36 16.13 15.77 2.75
N THR A 37 15.62 14.72 3.35
CA THR A 37 14.74 14.82 4.55
C THR A 37 15.41 14.38 5.83
N GLY A 38 16.49 13.60 5.76
CA GLY A 38 17.08 12.97 6.93
C GLY A 38 16.17 11.92 7.59
N ALA A 39 15.20 11.36 6.84
CA ALA A 39 14.31 10.31 7.33
C ALA A 39 15.10 9.07 7.77
N ASN A 40 14.61 8.40 8.80
CA ASN A 40 15.12 7.11 9.29
C ASN A 40 14.09 5.99 9.17
N LEU A 41 12.86 6.31 8.74
CA LEU A 41 11.79 5.37 8.47
C LEU A 41 11.06 5.77 7.20
N ILE A 42 10.71 4.78 6.38
CA ILE A 42 9.76 4.96 5.28
C ILE A 42 8.51 4.14 5.51
N ILE A 43 7.39 4.65 5.03
CA ILE A 43 6.11 3.95 5.01
C ILE A 43 5.83 3.59 3.55
N LEU A 44 5.86 2.30 3.23
CA LEU A 44 5.42 1.78 1.93
C LEU A 44 3.92 1.49 1.96
N VAL A 45 3.28 1.69 0.83
CA VAL A 45 1.81 1.59 0.73
C VAL A 45 1.44 0.56 -0.33
N PRO A 46 1.37 -0.74 0.04
CA PRO A 46 0.76 -1.74 -0.82
C PRO A 46 -0.69 -1.36 -1.12
N ASN A 47 -1.09 -1.50 -2.39
CA ASN A 47 -2.39 -1.03 -2.86
C ASN A 47 -3.27 -2.21 -3.26
N GLY A 48 -4.35 -2.45 -2.51
CA GLY A 48 -5.42 -3.36 -2.89
C GLY A 48 -6.42 -2.64 -3.80
N LEU A 49 -6.93 -3.33 -4.81
CA LEU A 49 -7.78 -2.72 -5.81
C LEU A 49 -9.18 -3.34 -5.82
N HIS A 50 -10.18 -2.49 -5.66
CA HIS A 50 -11.57 -2.77 -6.00
C HIS A 50 -11.79 -2.50 -7.49
N GLU A 51 -12.61 -3.30 -8.14
CA GLU A 51 -13.06 -2.99 -9.50
C GLU A 51 -13.94 -1.73 -9.48
N THR A 52 -14.89 -1.68 -8.56
CA THR A 52 -15.77 -0.54 -8.30
C THR A 52 -15.92 -0.33 -6.78
N PRO A 53 -16.46 0.80 -6.30
CA PRO A 53 -16.74 1.00 -4.87
C PRO A 53 -17.68 -0.05 -4.24
N GLN A 54 -18.48 -0.75 -5.06
CA GLN A 54 -19.40 -1.78 -4.61
C GLN A 54 -18.84 -3.21 -4.70
N SER A 55 -17.57 -3.36 -5.09
CA SER A 55 -16.91 -4.66 -5.11
C SER A 55 -16.62 -5.14 -3.69
N GLU A 56 -16.95 -6.40 -3.43
CA GLU A 56 -16.73 -7.06 -2.14
C GLU A 56 -15.33 -7.66 -2.01
N THR A 57 -14.58 -7.73 -3.14
CA THR A 57 -13.25 -8.33 -3.21
C THR A 57 -12.18 -7.29 -3.46
N ILE A 58 -11.02 -7.53 -2.89
CA ILE A 58 -9.82 -6.71 -3.04
C ILE A 58 -8.76 -7.51 -3.79
N ALA A 59 -8.41 -7.06 -4.99
CA ALA A 59 -7.37 -7.65 -5.80
C ALA A 59 -6.01 -7.00 -5.50
N ARG A 60 -4.97 -7.81 -5.38
CA ARG A 60 -3.59 -7.35 -5.19
C ARG A 60 -2.63 -7.79 -6.29
N GLU A 61 -3.04 -8.75 -7.11
CA GLU A 61 -2.22 -9.32 -8.19
C GLU A 61 -2.73 -8.89 -9.57
N THR A 62 -2.71 -7.59 -9.81
CA THR A 62 -3.12 -7.01 -11.11
C THR A 62 -1.94 -6.31 -11.80
N GLN A 63 -2.13 -5.92 -13.05
CA GLN A 63 -1.12 -5.11 -13.76
C GLN A 63 -1.00 -3.68 -13.20
N ALA A 64 -1.98 -3.23 -12.42
CA ALA A 64 -1.98 -1.93 -11.77
C ALA A 64 -1.30 -1.95 -10.38
N ASN A 65 -0.89 -3.12 -9.89
CA ASN A 65 -0.19 -3.28 -8.62
C ASN A 65 1.29 -3.60 -8.84
N ALA A 66 2.15 -3.11 -7.96
CA ALA A 66 3.48 -3.68 -7.78
C ALA A 66 3.36 -5.10 -7.21
N THR A 67 4.31 -5.96 -7.53
CA THR A 67 4.34 -7.34 -7.02
C THR A 67 4.95 -7.41 -5.62
N ASP A 68 4.75 -8.53 -4.94
CA ASP A 68 5.38 -8.78 -3.64
C ASP A 68 6.91 -8.79 -3.74
N GLU A 69 7.47 -9.34 -4.84
CA GLU A 69 8.91 -9.32 -5.10
C GLU A 69 9.45 -7.91 -5.27
N GLU A 70 8.70 -7.02 -5.92
CA GLU A 70 9.06 -5.60 -6.03
C GLU A 70 9.06 -4.93 -4.65
N PHE A 71 8.07 -5.23 -3.80
CA PHE A 71 8.05 -4.74 -2.42
C PHE A 71 9.21 -5.26 -1.61
N LEU A 72 9.50 -6.55 -1.66
CA LEU A 72 10.64 -7.14 -0.97
C LEU A 72 11.95 -6.50 -1.42
N SER A 73 12.15 -6.33 -2.72
CA SER A 73 13.35 -5.71 -3.29
C SER A 73 13.54 -4.25 -2.84
N ILE A 74 12.47 -3.45 -2.81
CA ILE A 74 12.58 -2.05 -2.35
C ILE A 74 12.76 -1.96 -0.83
N ILE A 75 12.21 -2.91 -0.05
CA ILE A 75 12.43 -3.02 1.39
C ILE A 75 13.91 -3.32 1.68
N GLU A 76 14.47 -4.32 1.01
CA GLU A 76 15.91 -4.66 1.15
C GLU A 76 16.81 -3.47 0.79
N TYR A 77 16.46 -2.77 -0.28
CA TYR A 77 17.18 -1.56 -0.66
C TYR A 77 17.06 -0.44 0.38
N ALA A 78 15.87 -0.24 0.96
CA ALA A 78 15.67 0.72 2.05
C ALA A 78 16.52 0.36 3.27
N HIS A 79 16.55 -0.91 3.66
CA HIS A 79 17.41 -1.39 4.75
C HIS A 79 18.88 -1.15 4.45
N SER A 80 19.34 -1.36 3.21
CA SER A 80 20.73 -1.07 2.81
C SER A 80 21.10 0.40 2.94
N LEU A 81 20.10 1.29 2.88
CA LEU A 81 20.27 2.72 3.15
C LEU A 81 20.17 3.07 4.64
N GLY A 82 19.96 2.10 5.53
CA GLY A 82 19.75 2.32 6.97
C GLY A 82 18.38 2.95 7.28
N LEU A 83 17.36 2.67 6.46
CA LEU A 83 15.98 3.06 6.73
C LEU A 83 15.22 1.90 7.35
N SER A 84 14.45 2.16 8.39
CA SER A 84 13.39 1.25 8.82
C SER A 84 12.21 1.33 7.86
N VAL A 85 11.42 0.26 7.77
CA VAL A 85 10.26 0.20 6.88
C VAL A 85 9.01 -0.17 7.68
N ALA A 86 7.93 0.56 7.45
CA ALA A 86 6.59 0.20 7.85
C ALA A 86 5.71 -0.02 6.62
N LEU A 87 4.80 -0.98 6.68
CA LEU A 87 3.80 -1.20 5.63
C LEU A 87 2.46 -0.59 6.06
N LYS A 88 1.81 0.08 5.13
CA LYS A 88 0.47 0.65 5.30
C LYS A 88 -0.40 0.22 4.12
N PRO A 89 -0.89 -1.01 4.10
CA PRO A 89 -1.77 -1.46 3.03
C PRO A 89 -3.02 -0.57 2.94
N THR A 90 -3.39 -0.19 1.74
CA THR A 90 -4.55 0.68 1.46
C THR A 90 -5.36 0.13 0.28
N VAL A 91 -6.58 0.61 0.12
CA VAL A 91 -7.45 0.21 -0.98
C VAL A 91 -7.81 1.41 -1.86
N ASN A 92 -7.96 1.16 -3.15
CA ASN A 92 -8.43 2.12 -4.14
C ASN A 92 -9.35 1.42 -5.15
N CYS A 93 -10.06 2.20 -5.98
CA CYS A 93 -10.92 1.66 -7.02
C CYS A 93 -10.22 1.78 -8.39
N MET A 94 -10.28 0.69 -9.20
CA MET A 94 -9.67 0.66 -10.52
C MET A 94 -10.37 1.60 -11.52
N ASN A 95 -11.66 1.83 -11.34
CA ASN A 95 -12.45 2.71 -12.20
C ASN A 95 -12.21 4.21 -11.94
N GLY A 96 -11.26 4.56 -11.06
CA GLY A 96 -10.93 5.95 -10.72
C GLY A 96 -11.87 6.60 -9.69
N THR A 97 -12.89 5.91 -9.23
CA THR A 97 -13.75 6.41 -8.15
C THR A 97 -12.97 6.48 -6.85
N TRP A 98 -13.12 7.56 -6.12
CA TRP A 98 -12.44 7.72 -4.85
C TRP A 98 -12.92 6.70 -3.82
N ARG A 99 -11.99 6.08 -3.11
CA ARG A 99 -12.26 5.05 -2.08
C ARG A 99 -13.23 5.47 -0.98
N ALA A 100 -13.41 6.77 -0.75
CA ALA A 100 -14.42 7.27 0.18
C ALA A 100 -15.86 6.90 -0.21
N HIS A 101 -16.08 6.48 -1.45
CA HIS A 101 -17.37 6.00 -1.94
C HIS A 101 -17.57 4.49 -1.80
N ILE A 102 -16.64 3.76 -1.17
CA ILE A 102 -16.85 2.33 -0.85
C ILE A 102 -18.02 2.25 0.13
N SER A 103 -19.12 1.69 -0.35
CA SER A 103 -20.38 1.62 0.39
C SER A 103 -21.28 0.54 -0.21
N PHE A 104 -22.07 -0.08 0.66
CA PHE A 104 -23.05 -1.12 0.31
C PHE A 104 -24.46 -0.72 0.77
N PHE A 105 -24.73 0.56 0.90
CA PHE A 105 -26.05 1.09 1.21
C PHE A 105 -26.91 1.12 -0.05
N ASP A 106 -27.51 -0.03 -0.35
CA ASP A 106 -28.50 -0.14 -1.41
C ASP A 106 -29.86 -0.42 -0.77
N LYS A 107 -30.88 0.32 -1.21
CA LYS A 107 -32.25 0.17 -0.67
C LYS A 107 -32.84 -1.20 -0.91
N ASP A 108 -32.41 -1.87 -1.96
CA ASP A 108 -33.02 -3.09 -2.48
C ASP A 108 -32.22 -4.36 -2.16
N VAL A 109 -31.08 -4.23 -1.46
CA VAL A 109 -30.19 -5.36 -1.19
C VAL A 109 -29.77 -5.38 0.27
N PRO A 110 -29.83 -6.52 0.98
CA PRO A 110 -29.26 -6.65 2.32
C PRO A 110 -27.78 -6.29 2.29
N CYS A 111 -27.38 -5.23 2.97
CA CYS A 111 -25.98 -4.77 2.98
C CYS A 111 -25.07 -5.62 3.88
N GLU A 112 -25.62 -6.32 4.87
CA GLU A 112 -24.83 -7.11 5.83
C GLU A 112 -23.98 -8.20 5.17
N PRO A 113 -24.49 -9.07 4.26
CA PRO A 113 -23.63 -10.05 3.61
C PRO A 113 -22.49 -9.43 2.79
N LYS A 114 -22.73 -8.27 2.18
CA LYS A 114 -21.71 -7.56 1.40
C LYS A 114 -20.61 -6.99 2.29
N TRP A 115 -20.97 -6.39 3.41
CA TRP A 115 -20.01 -5.93 4.39
C TRP A 115 -19.19 -7.08 4.99
N SER A 116 -19.82 -8.18 5.33
CA SER A 116 -19.11 -9.37 5.85
C SER A 116 -18.11 -9.91 4.84
N ASN A 117 -18.47 -10.02 3.58
CA ASN A 117 -17.58 -10.45 2.50
C ASN A 117 -16.44 -9.45 2.30
N TRP A 118 -16.75 -8.15 2.30
CA TRP A 118 -15.76 -7.11 2.16
C TRP A 118 -14.74 -7.15 3.31
N PHE A 119 -15.18 -7.24 4.55
CA PHE A 119 -14.28 -7.33 5.71
C PHE A 119 -13.44 -8.60 5.68
N ALA A 120 -13.97 -9.73 5.23
CA ALA A 120 -13.18 -10.95 5.07
C ALA A 120 -12.06 -10.73 4.04
N SER A 121 -12.38 -10.15 2.89
CA SER A 121 -11.39 -9.82 1.85
C SER A 121 -10.37 -8.78 2.32
N TYR A 122 -10.83 -7.74 3.02
CA TYR A 122 -9.95 -6.71 3.57
C TYR A 122 -9.01 -7.27 4.64
N THR A 123 -9.50 -8.12 5.53
CA THR A 123 -8.69 -8.77 6.55
C THR A 123 -7.62 -9.65 5.91
N ALA A 124 -7.99 -10.47 4.92
CA ALA A 124 -7.03 -11.29 4.19
C ALA A 124 -5.95 -10.44 3.49
N PHE A 125 -6.34 -9.31 2.90
CA PHE A 125 -5.41 -8.35 2.30
C PHE A 125 -4.46 -7.73 3.33
N GLN A 126 -4.97 -7.30 4.48
CA GLN A 126 -4.13 -6.70 5.54
C GLN A 126 -3.15 -7.71 6.15
N LEU A 127 -3.61 -8.95 6.37
CA LEU A 127 -2.77 -10.00 6.96
C LEU A 127 -1.71 -10.55 6.00
N HIS A 128 -1.80 -10.23 4.72
CA HIS A 128 -0.79 -10.61 3.73
C HIS A 128 0.51 -9.80 3.90
N TYR A 129 0.39 -8.56 4.33
CA TYR A 129 1.51 -7.64 4.54
C TYR A 129 1.83 -7.45 6.02
#